data_b86baee48b0f464fa89b69719e136108
#
_entry.id   b86baee48b0f464fa89b69719e136108
#
_cell.length_a   1.000
_cell.length_b   1.000
_cell.length_c   1.000
_cell.angle_alpha   90.00
_cell.angle_beta   90.00
_cell.angle_gamma   90.00
#
_symmetry.space_group_name_H-M   'P 1'
#
loop_
_entity.id
_entity.type
_entity.pdbx_description
1 polymer ?
#
loop_
_entity_poly.entity_id
_entity_poly.type
_entity_poly.pdbx_seq_one_letter_code
_entity_poly.pdbx_strand_id
1 'polypeptide(L)'
;MKRTPALLALPALVLMASCSAKPAPQSAPPSILTVPSAPPGVTATPGQPMDDPVAEPSPSPMLGPLIDKRPDQPIGKAGTPRGQVVAPASVKTGTPDQVARAFATTLWTWDTKIDTSPNDAGRRAAVLASPTYSKALTSARSKAGPGSEWLQMSSHSGFTKITDATLGGLGDAPPDTATAAARAVTVKGSFLDDKKWSSPLGPHTLLVYMEKTSGRWNVTRTQVLS
;
A
#
# COMPACT_ATOMS: atom_id res chain seq x y z
N MET A 1 -12.48 -19.35 -61.37
CA MET A 1 -11.61 -18.18 -61.50
C MET A 1 -10.86 -17.97 -60.19
N LYS A 2 -9.57 -18.32 -60.18
CA LYS A 2 -8.68 -18.23 -58.99
C LYS A 2 -8.01 -16.84 -59.01
N ARG A 3 -8.15 -16.04 -57.97
CA ARG A 3 -7.39 -14.81 -57.77
C ARG A 3 -6.42 -14.99 -56.60
N THR A 4 -5.14 -14.90 -56.91
CA THR A 4 -4.00 -14.93 -56.01
C THR A 4 -3.78 -13.51 -55.46
N PRO A 5 -3.57 -13.30 -54.14
CA PRO A 5 -3.11 -12.01 -53.65
C PRO A 5 -1.57 -11.96 -53.63
N ALA A 6 -1.02 -10.87 -54.10
CA ALA A 6 0.40 -10.53 -54.13
C ALA A 6 0.87 -10.10 -52.74
N LEU A 7 2.01 -10.66 -52.32
CA LEU A 7 2.79 -10.21 -51.16
C LEU A 7 3.56 -8.94 -51.51
N LEU A 8 3.32 -7.84 -50.81
CA LEU A 8 4.17 -6.65 -50.78
C LEU A 8 5.08 -6.72 -49.57
N ALA A 9 6.38 -6.92 -49.79
CA ALA A 9 7.44 -6.81 -48.78
C ALA A 9 7.88 -5.36 -48.66
N LEU A 10 7.79 -4.77 -47.44
CA LEU A 10 8.41 -3.50 -47.11
C LEU A 10 9.75 -3.72 -46.40
N PRO A 11 10.82 -3.00 -46.74
CA PRO A 11 12.08 -3.06 -46.02
C PRO A 11 12.06 -2.20 -44.74
N ALA A 12 12.51 -2.80 -43.64
CA ALA A 12 12.71 -2.13 -42.38
C ALA A 12 13.96 -1.25 -42.41
N LEU A 13 13.77 0.05 -42.25
CA LEU A 13 14.86 1.03 -42.08
C LEU A 13 15.22 1.10 -40.59
N VAL A 14 16.37 0.54 -40.22
CA VAL A 14 16.94 0.65 -38.86
C VAL A 14 17.71 1.97 -38.75
N LEU A 15 17.14 2.94 -38.05
CA LEU A 15 17.89 4.14 -37.60
C LEU A 15 18.52 3.88 -36.22
N MET A 16 19.82 3.74 -36.21
CA MET A 16 20.65 3.75 -35.00
C MET A 16 20.82 5.21 -34.54
N ALA A 17 20.07 5.63 -33.54
CA ALA A 17 20.34 6.88 -32.82
C ALA A 17 21.22 6.60 -31.59
N SER A 18 22.52 6.90 -31.70
CA SER A 18 23.46 6.92 -30.58
C SER A 18 23.23 8.19 -29.76
N CYS A 19 22.59 8.08 -28.59
CA CYS A 19 22.54 9.14 -27.59
C CYS A 19 23.72 8.99 -26.66
N SER A 20 24.69 9.93 -26.76
CA SER A 20 25.77 10.13 -25.77
C SER A 20 25.14 10.56 -24.42
N ALA A 21 25.24 9.72 -23.42
CA ALA A 21 24.85 10.05 -22.06
C ALA A 21 25.87 11.00 -21.44
N LYS A 22 25.43 12.21 -21.08
CA LYS A 22 26.17 13.18 -20.26
C LYS A 22 26.31 12.62 -18.84
N PRO A 23 27.51 12.59 -18.23
CA PRO A 23 27.64 12.09 -16.87
C PRO A 23 26.90 13.01 -15.88
N ALA A 24 26.14 12.39 -14.99
CA ALA A 24 25.44 13.07 -13.90
C ALA A 24 26.47 13.62 -12.88
N PRO A 25 26.20 14.78 -12.24
CA PRO A 25 27.06 15.32 -11.19
C PRO A 25 27.06 14.36 -9.98
N GLN A 26 28.26 13.98 -9.54
CA GLN A 26 28.48 13.22 -8.31
C GLN A 26 27.93 14.01 -7.10
N SER A 27 27.01 13.43 -6.38
CA SER A 27 26.55 13.94 -5.10
C SER A 27 27.70 13.89 -4.09
N ALA A 28 27.97 15.02 -3.44
CA ALA A 28 28.96 15.12 -2.35
C ALA A 28 28.55 14.19 -1.17
N PRO A 29 29.54 13.63 -0.45
CA PRO A 29 29.26 12.80 0.71
C PRO A 29 28.56 13.63 1.81
N PRO A 30 27.65 13.01 2.60
CA PRO A 30 26.95 13.71 3.68
C PRO A 30 27.96 14.17 4.74
N SER A 31 27.90 15.45 5.08
CA SER A 31 28.67 16.04 6.18
C SER A 31 28.31 15.35 7.49
N ILE A 32 29.34 14.81 8.16
CA ILE A 32 29.23 14.23 9.48
C ILE A 32 28.84 15.35 10.46
N LEU A 33 27.65 15.24 11.04
CA LEU A 33 27.21 16.12 12.13
C LEU A 33 28.16 15.92 13.33
N THR A 34 28.95 16.95 13.60
CA THR A 34 29.81 17.04 14.79
C THR A 34 28.88 17.12 16.01
N VAL A 35 28.96 16.10 16.88
CA VAL A 35 28.28 16.10 18.18
C VAL A 35 28.90 17.22 19.03
N PRO A 36 28.10 18.16 19.62
CA PRO A 36 28.66 19.18 20.52
C PRO A 36 29.21 18.50 21.76
N SER A 37 30.45 18.86 22.06
CA SER A 37 31.19 18.45 23.27
C SER A 37 30.44 18.90 24.52
N ALA A 38 30.31 17.99 25.49
CA ALA A 38 29.69 18.27 26.77
C ALA A 38 30.46 19.40 27.52
N PRO A 39 29.78 20.27 28.27
CA PRO A 39 30.43 21.30 29.09
C PRO A 39 31.25 20.68 30.23
N PRO A 40 32.35 21.33 30.66
CA PRO A 40 33.25 20.80 31.67
C PRO A 40 32.57 20.71 33.05
N GLY A 41 32.96 19.69 33.78
CA GLY A 41 32.39 19.21 35.00
C GLY A 41 32.15 20.25 36.09
N VAL A 42 31.02 20.08 36.74
CA VAL A 42 30.70 20.71 38.01
C VAL A 42 31.44 19.93 39.10
N THR A 43 32.38 20.61 39.75
CA THR A 43 33.13 20.07 40.88
C THR A 43 32.18 19.83 42.05
N ALA A 44 32.07 18.59 42.51
CA ALA A 44 31.27 18.23 43.67
C ALA A 44 31.94 18.76 44.94
N THR A 45 31.21 19.55 45.69
CA THR A 45 31.61 19.96 47.05
C THR A 45 31.38 18.80 48.02
N PRO A 46 32.40 18.36 48.78
CA PRO A 46 32.23 17.31 49.81
C PRO A 46 31.59 17.92 51.04
N GLY A 47 30.50 17.33 51.52
CA GLY A 47 30.01 17.52 52.87
C GLY A 47 28.57 18.00 53.03
N GLN A 48 27.61 17.10 52.74
CA GLN A 48 26.34 17.10 53.46
C GLN A 48 25.95 15.64 53.74
N PRO A 49 25.52 15.28 54.95
CA PRO A 49 25.03 13.94 55.23
C PRO A 49 23.69 13.73 54.55
N MET A 50 23.60 12.69 53.73
CA MET A 50 22.37 12.17 53.22
C MET A 50 21.72 11.29 54.28
N ASP A 51 20.74 11.80 54.96
CA ASP A 51 19.80 11.03 55.74
C ASP A 51 18.39 11.51 55.44
N ASP A 52 17.88 11.13 54.26
CA ASP A 52 16.46 11.01 54.00
C ASP A 52 16.24 9.73 53.16
N PRO A 53 15.42 8.78 53.65
CA PRO A 53 15.09 7.60 52.85
C PRO A 53 14.34 8.05 51.62
N VAL A 54 14.99 7.89 50.44
CA VAL A 54 14.34 8.05 49.17
C VAL A 54 13.14 7.11 49.17
N ALA A 55 11.94 7.68 49.22
CA ALA A 55 10.70 6.93 49.06
C ALA A 55 10.79 6.18 47.72
N GLU A 56 10.75 4.86 47.77
CA GLU A 56 10.64 4.02 46.57
C GLU A 56 9.46 4.53 45.73
N PRO A 57 9.65 4.76 44.42
CA PRO A 57 8.55 5.16 43.56
C PRO A 57 7.49 4.07 43.64
N SER A 58 6.33 4.40 44.17
CA SER A 58 5.15 3.52 44.14
C SER A 58 4.98 2.98 42.73
N PRO A 59 4.83 1.65 42.56
CA PRO A 59 4.63 1.07 41.27
C PRO A 59 3.38 1.71 40.65
N SER A 60 3.58 2.40 39.53
CA SER A 60 2.45 2.95 38.77
C SER A 60 1.46 1.81 38.51
N PRO A 61 0.15 2.02 38.74
CA PRO A 61 -0.82 0.99 38.47
C PRO A 61 -0.66 0.55 37.02
N MET A 62 -0.33 -0.73 36.79
CA MET A 62 -0.34 -1.33 35.46
C MET A 62 -1.74 -1.12 34.91
N LEU A 63 -1.88 -0.18 33.96
CA LEU A 63 -3.07 -0.07 33.15
C LEU A 63 -3.19 -1.42 32.44
N GLY A 64 -4.16 -2.22 32.85
CA GLY A 64 -4.51 -3.44 32.14
C GLY A 64 -4.76 -3.13 30.67
N PRO A 65 -4.71 -4.11 29.76
CA PRO A 65 -4.91 -3.87 28.36
C PRO A 65 -6.21 -3.09 28.18
N LEU A 66 -6.11 -1.89 27.58
CA LEU A 66 -7.27 -1.05 27.27
C LEU A 66 -8.14 -1.83 26.27
N ILE A 67 -9.18 -2.47 26.76
CA ILE A 67 -10.19 -3.09 25.89
C ILE A 67 -10.89 -1.94 25.19
N ASP A 68 -10.64 -1.81 23.89
CA ASP A 68 -11.32 -0.82 23.06
C ASP A 68 -12.82 -1.15 22.99
N LYS A 69 -13.62 -0.39 23.74
CA LYS A 69 -15.09 -0.55 23.82
C LYS A 69 -15.84 0.10 22.65
N ARG A 70 -15.13 0.73 21.70
CA ARG A 70 -15.80 1.30 20.53
C ARG A 70 -16.48 0.19 19.73
N PRO A 71 -17.68 0.42 19.20
CA PRO A 71 -18.33 -0.57 18.35
C PRO A 71 -17.53 -0.79 17.06
N ASP A 72 -17.61 -2.00 16.54
CA ASP A 72 -17.05 -2.29 15.22
C ASP A 72 -17.76 -1.46 14.15
N GLN A 73 -17.02 -1.00 13.15
CA GLN A 73 -17.64 -0.33 12.02
C GLN A 73 -18.57 -1.30 11.26
N PRO A 74 -19.73 -0.80 10.79
CA PRO A 74 -20.65 -1.63 10.02
C PRO A 74 -19.99 -2.11 8.72
N ILE A 75 -20.50 -3.18 8.16
CA ILE A 75 -20.11 -3.68 6.84
C ILE A 75 -20.90 -2.94 5.78
N GLY A 76 -20.24 -2.57 4.69
CA GLY A 76 -20.85 -1.98 3.51
C GLY A 76 -21.83 -2.93 2.81
N LYS A 77 -22.51 -2.42 1.83
CA LYS A 77 -23.47 -3.15 1.00
C LYS A 77 -22.75 -3.91 -0.11
N ALA A 78 -23.34 -5.01 -0.56
CA ALA A 78 -22.90 -5.66 -1.80
C ALA A 78 -23.12 -4.72 -2.99
N GLY A 79 -22.16 -4.71 -3.92
CA GLY A 79 -22.26 -3.89 -5.13
C GLY A 79 -20.92 -3.73 -5.84
N THR A 80 -20.99 -3.13 -7.02
CA THR A 80 -19.81 -2.76 -7.81
C THR A 80 -19.51 -1.28 -7.56
N PRO A 81 -18.29 -0.93 -7.09
CA PRO A 81 -17.91 0.47 -6.91
C PRO A 81 -17.93 1.25 -8.22
N ARG A 82 -18.38 2.52 -8.19
CA ARG A 82 -18.43 3.40 -9.38
C ARG A 82 -17.08 3.54 -10.10
N GLY A 83 -15.98 3.50 -9.37
CA GLY A 83 -14.63 3.62 -9.94
C GLY A 83 -13.96 2.31 -10.30
N GLN A 84 -14.65 1.16 -10.19
CA GLN A 84 -14.05 -0.15 -10.46
C GLN A 84 -13.75 -0.32 -11.95
N VAL A 85 -12.48 -0.57 -12.27
CA VAL A 85 -12.03 -0.79 -13.66
C VAL A 85 -12.15 -2.27 -14.05
N VAL A 86 -11.75 -3.18 -13.15
CA VAL A 86 -11.78 -4.63 -13.39
C VAL A 86 -12.41 -5.31 -12.19
N ALA A 87 -13.36 -6.21 -12.43
CA ALA A 87 -13.92 -7.03 -11.35
C ALA A 87 -12.85 -8.00 -10.81
N PRO A 88 -12.56 -8.03 -9.51
CA PRO A 88 -11.50 -8.90 -8.95
C PRO A 88 -11.67 -10.36 -9.32
N ALA A 89 -12.90 -10.86 -9.36
CA ALA A 89 -13.22 -12.24 -9.72
C ALA A 89 -12.92 -12.60 -11.20
N SER A 90 -12.79 -11.60 -12.09
CA SER A 90 -12.46 -11.81 -13.50
C SER A 90 -10.96 -11.78 -13.80
N VAL A 91 -10.14 -11.53 -12.79
CA VAL A 91 -8.68 -11.41 -12.94
C VAL A 91 -8.05 -12.77 -13.24
N LYS A 92 -7.22 -12.81 -14.28
CA LYS A 92 -6.39 -13.98 -14.56
C LYS A 92 -5.31 -14.12 -13.48
N THR A 93 -5.31 -15.24 -12.78
CA THR A 93 -4.37 -15.50 -11.67
C THR A 93 -3.11 -16.26 -12.10
N GLY A 94 -2.81 -16.29 -13.40
CA GLY A 94 -1.67 -17.01 -13.97
C GLY A 94 -0.30 -16.37 -13.71
N THR A 95 -0.26 -15.06 -13.48
CA THR A 95 0.99 -14.33 -13.20
C THR A 95 0.89 -13.51 -11.90
N PRO A 96 2.01 -13.39 -11.15
CA PRO A 96 2.01 -12.61 -9.91
C PRO A 96 1.75 -11.13 -10.18
N ASP A 97 2.21 -10.58 -11.29
CA ASP A 97 2.05 -9.18 -11.67
C ASP A 97 0.57 -8.79 -11.84
N GLN A 98 -0.21 -9.63 -12.51
CA GLN A 98 -1.63 -9.40 -12.71
C GLN A 98 -2.40 -9.42 -11.39
N VAL A 99 -2.08 -10.40 -10.54
CA VAL A 99 -2.72 -10.53 -9.22
C VAL A 99 -2.37 -9.36 -8.31
N ALA A 100 -1.09 -8.98 -8.25
CA ALA A 100 -0.63 -7.86 -7.43
C ALA A 100 -1.29 -6.54 -7.83
N ARG A 101 -1.30 -6.20 -9.14
CA ARG A 101 -1.96 -4.99 -9.65
C ARG A 101 -3.45 -4.98 -9.34
N ALA A 102 -4.14 -6.09 -9.62
CA ALA A 102 -5.57 -6.20 -9.41
C ALA A 102 -5.94 -6.11 -7.92
N PHE A 103 -5.16 -6.74 -7.05
CA PHE A 103 -5.35 -6.67 -5.61
C PHE A 103 -5.17 -5.24 -5.11
N ALA A 104 -4.05 -4.58 -5.46
CA ALA A 104 -3.77 -3.21 -5.05
C ALA A 104 -4.84 -2.25 -5.58
N THR A 105 -5.20 -2.33 -6.86
CA THR A 105 -6.27 -1.51 -7.44
C THR A 105 -7.59 -1.69 -6.71
N THR A 106 -7.97 -2.94 -6.41
CA THR A 106 -9.22 -3.22 -5.70
C THR A 106 -9.20 -2.66 -4.28
N LEU A 107 -8.08 -2.81 -3.57
CA LEU A 107 -7.93 -2.35 -2.19
C LEU A 107 -8.11 -0.82 -2.06
N TRP A 108 -7.73 -0.06 -3.08
CA TRP A 108 -7.87 1.40 -3.12
C TRP A 108 -9.11 1.88 -3.88
N THR A 109 -9.98 0.95 -4.32
CA THR A 109 -11.24 1.31 -4.98
C THR A 109 -12.37 1.39 -3.94
N TRP A 110 -12.67 2.61 -3.48
CA TRP A 110 -13.70 2.90 -2.48
C TRP A 110 -14.89 3.58 -3.11
N ASP A 111 -16.09 3.33 -2.57
CA ASP A 111 -17.33 4.01 -3.00
C ASP A 111 -18.29 4.18 -1.83
N THR A 112 -18.49 5.39 -1.37
CA THR A 112 -19.32 5.71 -0.21
C THR A 112 -20.81 5.37 -0.37
N LYS A 113 -21.27 5.04 -1.59
CA LYS A 113 -22.66 4.55 -1.79
C LYS A 113 -22.84 3.11 -1.31
N ILE A 114 -21.78 2.33 -1.30
CA ILE A 114 -21.80 0.91 -0.92
C ILE A 114 -20.88 0.59 0.24
N ASP A 115 -19.78 1.31 0.39
CA ASP A 115 -18.80 1.09 1.44
C ASP A 115 -19.11 1.94 2.68
N THR A 116 -18.85 1.42 3.86
CA THR A 116 -18.89 2.13 5.14
C THR A 116 -17.51 2.48 5.65
N SER A 117 -16.48 1.83 5.09
CA SER A 117 -15.07 2.07 5.41
C SER A 117 -14.16 1.51 4.31
N PRO A 118 -12.85 1.86 4.30
CA PRO A 118 -11.87 1.26 3.40
C PRO A 118 -11.79 -0.27 3.49
N ASN A 119 -12.17 -0.88 4.63
CA ASN A 119 -12.15 -2.33 4.81
C ASN A 119 -13.07 -3.08 3.84
N ASP A 120 -14.11 -2.43 3.33
CA ASP A 120 -15.03 -3.06 2.37
C ASP A 120 -14.34 -3.34 1.03
N ALA A 121 -13.39 -2.50 0.62
CA ALA A 121 -12.53 -2.78 -0.53
C ALA A 121 -11.62 -4.00 -0.28
N GLY A 122 -11.11 -4.17 0.94
CA GLY A 122 -10.38 -5.38 1.33
C GLY A 122 -11.22 -6.64 1.18
N ARG A 123 -12.51 -6.60 1.55
CA ARG A 123 -13.44 -7.73 1.37
C ARG A 123 -13.64 -8.07 -0.11
N ARG A 124 -13.71 -7.06 -0.99
CA ARG A 124 -13.76 -7.30 -2.44
C ARG A 124 -12.47 -7.90 -2.99
N ALA A 125 -11.31 -7.48 -2.48
CA ALA A 125 -10.01 -8.01 -2.87
C ALA A 125 -9.76 -9.44 -2.37
N ALA A 126 -10.52 -9.92 -1.37
CA ALA A 126 -10.33 -11.21 -0.72
C ALA A 126 -10.42 -12.42 -1.68
N VAL A 127 -11.08 -12.27 -2.84
CA VAL A 127 -11.15 -13.32 -3.88
C VAL A 127 -9.79 -13.59 -4.55
N LEU A 128 -8.84 -12.66 -4.46
CA LEU A 128 -7.48 -12.77 -4.96
C LEU A 128 -6.50 -13.24 -3.87
N ALA A 129 -6.97 -13.43 -2.65
CA ALA A 129 -6.15 -13.80 -1.50
C ALA A 129 -6.15 -15.31 -1.25
N SER A 130 -5.13 -15.79 -0.55
CA SER A 130 -5.10 -17.14 0.00
C SER A 130 -6.26 -17.35 0.99
N PRO A 131 -6.70 -18.59 1.26
CA PRO A 131 -7.82 -18.84 2.17
C PRO A 131 -7.66 -18.18 3.54
N THR A 132 -6.46 -18.25 4.12
CA THR A 132 -6.15 -17.63 5.41
C THR A 132 -6.24 -16.11 5.35
N TYR A 133 -5.65 -15.49 4.32
CA TYR A 133 -5.67 -14.04 4.19
C TYR A 133 -7.05 -13.52 3.77
N SER A 134 -7.77 -14.25 2.94
CA SER A 134 -9.16 -13.97 2.60
C SER A 134 -10.06 -13.93 3.84
N LYS A 135 -9.90 -14.91 4.75
CA LYS A 135 -10.61 -14.92 6.03
C LYS A 135 -10.28 -13.68 6.87
N ALA A 136 -9.00 -13.29 6.94
CA ALA A 136 -8.57 -12.09 7.65
C ALA A 136 -9.22 -10.83 7.06
N LEU A 137 -9.20 -10.66 5.73
CA LEU A 137 -9.80 -9.51 5.05
C LEU A 137 -11.32 -9.43 5.23
N THR A 138 -12.02 -10.57 5.17
CA THR A 138 -13.48 -10.62 5.29
C THR A 138 -13.97 -10.46 6.72
N SER A 139 -13.20 -10.90 7.71
CA SER A 139 -13.50 -10.73 9.14
C SER A 139 -13.01 -9.42 9.74
N ALA A 140 -12.17 -8.68 9.01
CA ALA A 140 -11.62 -7.42 9.51
C ALA A 140 -12.72 -6.44 9.92
N ARG A 141 -12.59 -5.91 11.14
CA ARG A 141 -13.41 -4.84 11.70
C ARG A 141 -12.47 -3.78 12.24
N SER A 142 -12.59 -2.57 11.74
CA SER A 142 -11.78 -1.48 12.25
C SER A 142 -12.51 -0.82 13.42
N LYS A 143 -11.77 -0.65 14.52
CA LYS A 143 -12.18 0.24 15.63
C LYS A 143 -11.50 1.59 15.55
N ALA A 144 -10.48 1.70 14.71
CA ALA A 144 -9.85 2.98 14.37
C ALA A 144 -10.72 3.78 13.41
N GLY A 145 -10.50 5.09 13.36
CA GLY A 145 -11.15 5.95 12.35
C GLY A 145 -10.75 5.52 10.93
N PRO A 146 -11.58 5.81 9.93
CA PRO A 146 -11.37 5.35 8.56
C PRO A 146 -10.25 6.09 7.81
N GLY A 147 -9.61 7.07 8.45
CA GLY A 147 -8.55 7.89 7.85
C GLY A 147 -9.06 9.16 7.16
N SER A 148 -8.16 10.13 7.02
CA SER A 148 -8.49 11.46 6.49
C SER A 148 -8.96 11.41 5.03
N GLU A 149 -8.34 10.60 4.20
CA GLU A 149 -8.72 10.44 2.79
C GLU A 149 -10.15 9.91 2.63
N TRP A 150 -10.52 8.90 3.44
CA TRP A 150 -11.89 8.41 3.47
C TRP A 150 -12.88 9.48 3.94
N LEU A 151 -12.54 10.23 5.00
CA LEU A 151 -13.41 11.28 5.51
C LEU A 151 -13.60 12.40 4.48
N GLN A 152 -12.54 12.81 3.80
CA GLN A 152 -12.61 13.78 2.71
C GLN A 152 -13.52 13.29 1.58
N MET A 153 -13.31 12.06 1.08
CA MET A 153 -14.13 11.49 0.02
C MET A 153 -15.61 11.33 0.46
N SER A 154 -15.85 10.89 1.68
CA SER A 154 -17.20 10.64 2.18
C SER A 154 -18.01 11.91 2.38
N SER A 155 -17.38 13.04 2.73
CA SER A 155 -18.06 14.34 2.82
C SER A 155 -18.66 14.81 1.49
N HIS A 156 -18.15 14.28 0.37
CA HIS A 156 -18.65 14.53 -0.98
C HIS A 156 -19.53 13.39 -1.53
N SER A 157 -19.85 12.36 -0.73
CA SER A 157 -20.49 11.14 -1.23
C SER A 157 -19.73 10.53 -2.41
N GLY A 158 -18.40 10.58 -2.34
CA GLY A 158 -17.48 10.31 -3.43
C GLY A 158 -17.13 8.84 -3.62
N PHE A 159 -16.27 8.62 -4.59
CA PHE A 159 -15.65 7.32 -4.90
C PHE A 159 -14.23 7.53 -5.41
N THR A 160 -13.39 6.50 -5.35
CA THR A 160 -12.07 6.53 -5.95
C THR A 160 -12.09 5.98 -7.37
N LYS A 161 -11.31 6.60 -8.25
CA LYS A 161 -10.98 6.06 -9.57
C LYS A 161 -9.47 5.91 -9.69
N ILE A 162 -9.00 4.67 -9.70
CA ILE A 162 -7.59 4.38 -9.91
C ILE A 162 -7.28 4.54 -11.40
N THR A 163 -6.29 5.36 -11.73
CA THR A 163 -5.86 5.64 -13.10
C THR A 163 -4.57 4.93 -13.47
N ASP A 164 -3.77 4.56 -12.47
CA ASP A 164 -2.51 3.86 -12.66
C ASP A 164 -2.21 2.90 -11.51
N ALA A 165 -1.58 1.76 -11.85
CA ALA A 165 -1.08 0.76 -10.90
C ALA A 165 0.25 0.21 -11.43
N THR A 166 1.33 0.88 -11.06
CA THR A 166 2.69 0.59 -11.55
C THR A 166 3.39 -0.40 -10.66
N LEU A 167 4.04 -1.41 -11.25
CA LEU A 167 4.96 -2.29 -10.52
C LEU A 167 6.30 -1.58 -10.35
N GLY A 168 6.77 -1.54 -9.11
CA GLY A 168 8.10 -1.04 -8.75
C GLY A 168 9.06 -2.18 -8.42
N GLY A 169 10.35 -1.88 -8.47
CA GLY A 169 11.36 -2.77 -7.91
C GLY A 169 11.28 -2.84 -6.39
N LEU A 170 11.63 -3.98 -5.83
CA LEU A 170 11.64 -4.22 -4.38
C LEU A 170 13.03 -4.05 -3.75
N GLY A 171 13.99 -3.47 -4.49
CA GLY A 171 15.38 -3.37 -4.01
C GLY A 171 15.95 -4.75 -3.66
N ASP A 172 16.22 -4.97 -2.38
CA ASP A 172 16.83 -6.20 -1.85
C ASP A 172 15.85 -7.36 -1.64
N ALA A 173 14.65 -7.32 -2.25
CA ALA A 173 13.72 -8.44 -2.10
C ALA A 173 14.29 -9.72 -2.74
N PRO A 174 14.05 -10.89 -2.13
CA PRO A 174 14.46 -12.13 -2.72
C PRO A 174 13.83 -12.32 -4.12
N PRO A 175 14.55 -12.95 -5.06
CA PRO A 175 14.03 -13.21 -6.39
C PRO A 175 12.80 -14.11 -6.33
N ASP A 176 11.94 -14.00 -7.33
CA ASP A 176 10.80 -14.90 -7.49
C ASP A 176 11.25 -16.37 -7.54
N THR A 177 10.44 -17.22 -6.95
CA THR A 177 10.54 -18.67 -7.11
C THR A 177 9.39 -19.18 -7.97
N ALA A 178 9.36 -20.47 -8.24
CA ALA A 178 8.24 -21.11 -8.95
C ALA A 178 6.89 -20.95 -8.21
N THR A 179 6.93 -20.75 -6.89
CA THR A 179 5.76 -20.75 -6.00
C THR A 179 5.62 -19.54 -5.11
N ALA A 180 6.59 -18.63 -5.03
CA ALA A 180 6.53 -17.44 -4.22
C ALA A 180 7.02 -16.22 -4.99
N ALA A 181 6.33 -15.09 -4.83
CA ALA A 181 6.68 -13.82 -5.45
C ALA A 181 6.30 -12.64 -4.53
N ALA A 182 6.99 -11.52 -4.70
CA ALA A 182 6.63 -10.27 -4.07
C ALA A 182 6.64 -9.12 -5.08
N ARG A 183 5.74 -8.14 -4.92
CA ARG A 183 5.65 -6.96 -5.79
C ARG A 183 5.39 -5.70 -4.98
N ALA A 184 6.10 -4.63 -5.29
CA ALA A 184 5.66 -3.30 -4.91
C ALA A 184 4.71 -2.78 -5.98
N VAL A 185 3.53 -2.36 -5.59
CA VAL A 185 2.54 -1.77 -6.51
C VAL A 185 2.23 -0.37 -6.02
N THR A 186 2.55 0.63 -6.82
CA THR A 186 2.16 2.01 -6.57
C THR A 186 0.89 2.32 -7.33
N VAL A 187 -0.18 2.67 -6.60
CA VAL A 187 -1.45 3.11 -7.18
C VAL A 187 -1.54 4.63 -7.14
N LYS A 188 -2.13 5.21 -8.19
CA LYS A 188 -2.48 6.63 -8.29
C LYS A 188 -3.90 6.74 -8.82
N GLY A 189 -4.57 7.84 -8.47
CA GLY A 189 -5.94 8.04 -8.92
C GLY A 189 -6.50 9.37 -8.49
N SER A 190 -7.81 9.41 -8.40
CA SER A 190 -8.54 10.58 -7.93
C SER A 190 -9.76 10.16 -7.13
N PHE A 191 -10.11 10.97 -6.15
CA PHE A 191 -11.44 10.99 -5.56
C PHE A 191 -12.35 11.78 -6.50
N LEU A 192 -13.54 11.29 -6.73
CA LEU A 192 -14.55 11.90 -7.62
C LEU A 192 -15.91 11.86 -6.92
N ASP A 193 -16.81 12.75 -7.33
CA ASP A 193 -18.24 12.67 -7.00
C ASP A 193 -19.11 12.81 -8.26
N ASP A 194 -20.41 12.71 -8.09
CA ASP A 194 -21.37 12.89 -9.18
C ASP A 194 -21.61 14.37 -9.52
N LYS A 195 -21.04 15.32 -8.75
CA LYS A 195 -21.21 16.78 -8.88
C LYS A 195 -19.98 17.48 -9.45
N LYS A 196 -19.07 16.73 -10.08
CA LYS A 196 -17.82 17.22 -10.68
C LYS A 196 -16.73 17.65 -9.67
N TRP A 197 -16.87 17.33 -8.38
CA TRP A 197 -15.77 17.47 -7.45
C TRP A 197 -14.70 16.41 -7.75
N SER A 198 -13.46 16.83 -7.67
CA SER A 198 -12.33 15.90 -7.74
C SER A 198 -11.19 16.34 -6.82
N SER A 199 -10.49 15.38 -6.27
CA SER A 199 -9.27 15.59 -5.50
C SER A 199 -8.28 14.47 -5.84
N PRO A 200 -6.99 14.75 -5.92
CA PRO A 200 -6.02 13.71 -6.20
C PRO A 200 -5.98 12.67 -5.06
N LEU A 201 -5.95 11.39 -5.41
CA LEU A 201 -5.49 10.33 -4.53
C LEU A 201 -3.96 10.30 -4.65
N GLY A 202 -3.25 10.53 -3.55
CA GLY A 202 -1.80 10.47 -3.51
C GLY A 202 -1.25 9.11 -3.95
N PRO A 203 0.03 9.02 -4.29
CA PRO A 203 0.64 7.74 -4.58
C PRO A 203 0.69 6.89 -3.31
N HIS A 204 0.10 5.70 -3.37
CA HIS A 204 0.18 4.71 -2.31
C HIS A 204 0.92 3.48 -2.81
N THR A 205 1.96 3.08 -2.10
CA THR A 205 2.72 1.89 -2.46
C THR A 205 2.36 0.74 -1.52
N LEU A 206 1.95 -0.37 -2.13
CA LEU A 206 1.61 -1.61 -1.45
C LEU A 206 2.64 -2.68 -1.79
N LEU A 207 3.25 -3.26 -0.78
CA LEU A 207 4.05 -4.47 -0.92
C LEU A 207 3.11 -5.68 -0.84
N VAL A 208 3.07 -6.48 -1.90
CA VAL A 208 2.16 -7.62 -2.06
C VAL A 208 2.99 -8.90 -2.11
N TYR A 209 2.81 -9.77 -1.13
CA TYR A 209 3.42 -11.10 -1.09
C TYR A 209 2.42 -12.13 -1.59
N MET A 210 2.88 -13.04 -2.42
CA MET A 210 2.03 -14.00 -3.10
C MET A 210 2.63 -15.40 -3.10
N GLU A 211 1.75 -16.38 -3.08
CA GLU A 211 2.09 -17.80 -3.26
C GLU A 211 1.25 -18.41 -4.37
N LYS A 212 1.84 -19.37 -5.07
CA LYS A 212 1.18 -20.13 -6.12
C LYS A 212 0.69 -21.45 -5.57
N THR A 213 -0.63 -21.63 -5.56
CA THR A 213 -1.30 -22.85 -5.10
C THR A 213 -2.23 -23.36 -6.21
N SER A 214 -2.13 -24.63 -6.57
CA SER A 214 -2.95 -25.26 -7.63
C SER A 214 -2.92 -24.45 -8.95
N GLY A 215 -1.73 -23.97 -9.33
CA GLY A 215 -1.53 -23.21 -10.57
C GLY A 215 -1.96 -21.74 -10.54
N ARG A 216 -2.53 -21.26 -9.45
CA ARG A 216 -3.02 -19.88 -9.26
C ARG A 216 -2.14 -19.12 -8.27
N TRP A 217 -1.83 -17.88 -8.59
CA TRP A 217 -1.22 -16.95 -7.64
C TRP A 217 -2.28 -16.37 -6.72
N ASN A 218 -2.00 -16.34 -5.42
CA ASN A 218 -2.88 -15.80 -4.38
C ASN A 218 -2.07 -14.89 -3.45
N VAL A 219 -2.65 -13.77 -3.06
CA VAL A 219 -2.04 -12.85 -2.09
C VAL A 219 -2.09 -13.48 -0.69
N THR A 220 -0.95 -13.55 -0.03
CA THR A 220 -0.83 -14.12 1.33
C THR A 220 -0.67 -13.04 2.41
N ARG A 221 -0.13 -11.89 2.02
CA ARG A 221 0.12 -10.77 2.93
C ARG A 221 0.32 -9.48 2.14
N THR A 222 0.01 -8.35 2.76
CA THR A 222 0.36 -7.03 2.23
C THR A 222 0.92 -6.12 3.32
N GLN A 223 1.66 -5.10 2.88
CA GLN A 223 2.18 -4.04 3.73
C GLN A 223 2.10 -2.72 2.97
N VAL A 224 1.52 -1.69 3.57
CA VAL A 224 1.56 -0.33 3.03
C VAL A 224 2.94 0.25 3.32
N LEU A 225 3.59 0.80 2.30
CA LEU A 225 4.84 1.55 2.44
C LEU A 225 4.48 3.03 2.51
N SER A 226 4.91 3.69 3.57
CA SER A 226 4.73 5.14 3.82
C SER A 226 5.99 5.90 3.46
#